data_04094cd9984fa98cd7fd8269aa861075
#
_entry.id   04094cd9984fa98cd7fd8269aa861075
#
_cell.length_a   1.000
_cell.length_b   1.000
_cell.length_c   1.000
_cell.angle_alpha   90.00
_cell.angle_beta   90.00
_cell.angle_gamma   90.00
#
_symmetry.space_group_name_H-M   'P 1'
#
loop_
_entity.id
_entity.type
_entity.pdbx_description
1 polymer ?
#
loop_
_entity_poly.entity_id
_entity_poly.type
_entity_poly.pdbx_seq_one_letter_code
_entity_poly.pdbx_strand_id
1 'polypeptide(L)'
;MQIENPPLQRDTPKPQGQRRGLVIVHTGHGKGKSTAAFGLALRAHGRGKTVKIFQFMKVPSARFGEHRVFEQLGIPIEGLGDGFSWKSRDLDHSARLALEGWARAEACIRAGEHFMVVLDELMYPLRYGWVPLEAVLGVLRERPSHVHVVITGRNAPPELTAVADTVTEMTLLKHHFNAGVPAQRGIED
;
A
#
# COMPACT_ATOMS: atom_id res chain seq x y z
N MET A 1 24.11 -19.68 -29.32
CA MET A 1 23.06 -19.70 -28.28
C MET A 1 21.75 -19.46 -28.99
N GLN A 2 20.94 -20.49 -29.21
CA GLN A 2 19.62 -20.35 -29.84
C GLN A 2 18.71 -19.72 -28.79
N ILE A 3 18.12 -18.56 -29.13
CA ILE A 3 17.08 -17.94 -28.34
C ILE A 3 15.81 -18.74 -28.64
N GLU A 4 15.41 -19.63 -27.72
CA GLU A 4 14.09 -20.26 -27.80
C GLU A 4 13.02 -19.16 -27.67
N ASN A 5 12.25 -18.96 -28.72
CA ASN A 5 11.08 -18.09 -28.65
C ASN A 5 10.08 -18.71 -27.65
N PRO A 6 9.64 -17.96 -26.63
CA PRO A 6 8.61 -18.47 -25.73
C PRO A 6 7.34 -18.77 -26.52
N PRO A 7 6.58 -19.81 -26.15
CA PRO A 7 5.35 -20.16 -26.85
C PRO A 7 4.39 -18.97 -26.87
N LEU A 8 3.92 -18.61 -28.06
CA LEU A 8 3.03 -17.47 -28.33
C LEU A 8 1.62 -17.62 -27.73
N GLN A 9 1.25 -18.81 -27.28
CA GLN A 9 -0.03 -19.08 -26.61
C GLN A 9 0.21 -19.70 -25.25
N ARG A 10 -0.16 -18.97 -24.20
CA ARG A 10 -0.39 -19.57 -22.88
C ARG A 10 -1.83 -20.07 -22.86
N ASP A 11 -2.01 -21.39 -22.78
CA ASP A 11 -3.29 -22.04 -22.47
C ASP A 11 -3.68 -21.80 -21.00
N THR A 12 -3.81 -20.52 -20.63
CA THR A 12 -4.40 -20.17 -19.34
C THR A 12 -5.90 -20.06 -19.52
N PRO A 13 -6.71 -20.82 -18.77
CA PRO A 13 -8.17 -20.70 -18.82
C PRO A 13 -8.57 -19.23 -18.58
N LYS A 14 -9.46 -18.71 -19.41
CA LYS A 14 -9.98 -17.34 -19.19
C LYS A 14 -10.79 -17.34 -17.89
N PRO A 15 -10.51 -16.42 -16.94
CA PRO A 15 -11.30 -16.32 -15.73
C PRO A 15 -12.78 -16.04 -16.08
N GLN A 16 -13.69 -16.82 -15.48
CA GLN A 16 -15.14 -16.68 -15.71
C GLN A 16 -15.84 -15.85 -14.61
N GLY A 17 -15.11 -15.37 -13.61
CA GLY A 17 -15.65 -14.60 -12.51
C GLY A 17 -16.05 -13.16 -12.89
N GLN A 18 -16.97 -12.59 -12.14
CA GLN A 18 -17.36 -11.19 -12.29
C GLN A 18 -16.24 -10.24 -11.81
N ARG A 19 -16.11 -9.09 -12.47
CA ARG A 19 -15.18 -8.04 -12.03
C ARG A 19 -15.66 -7.46 -10.69
N ARG A 20 -14.77 -7.38 -9.73
CA ARG A 20 -14.99 -6.80 -8.41
C ARG A 20 -13.75 -6.06 -7.91
N GLY A 21 -13.90 -5.30 -6.84
CA GLY A 21 -12.77 -4.74 -6.11
C GLY A 21 -11.90 -5.82 -5.48
N LEU A 22 -10.59 -5.64 -5.55
CA LEU A 22 -9.59 -6.58 -5.06
C LEU A 22 -8.91 -6.03 -3.81
N VAL A 23 -8.56 -6.91 -2.88
CA VAL A 23 -7.58 -6.64 -1.82
C VAL A 23 -6.22 -7.12 -2.31
N ILE A 24 -5.27 -6.19 -2.41
CA ILE A 24 -3.92 -6.43 -2.92
C ILE A 24 -2.93 -6.10 -1.80
N VAL A 25 -2.06 -7.04 -1.47
CA VAL A 25 -1.04 -6.89 -0.43
C VAL A 25 0.35 -6.97 -1.04
N HIS A 26 1.15 -5.93 -0.80
CA HIS A 26 2.59 -5.93 -1.10
C HIS A 26 3.37 -5.99 0.21
N THR A 27 4.04 -7.11 0.45
CA THR A 27 4.79 -7.37 1.68
C THR A 27 6.25 -7.74 1.41
N GLY A 28 6.96 -8.21 2.44
CA GLY A 28 8.36 -8.64 2.36
C GLY A 28 9.37 -7.55 2.72
N HIS A 29 10.63 -7.97 2.84
CA HIS A 29 11.72 -7.10 3.30
C HIS A 29 12.39 -6.31 2.16
N GLY A 30 12.17 -6.71 0.91
CA GLY A 30 12.69 -6.01 -0.28
C GLY A 30 12.05 -4.66 -0.52
N LYS A 31 12.70 -3.87 -1.37
CA LYS A 31 12.18 -2.56 -1.81
C LYS A 31 11.12 -2.72 -2.90
N GLY A 32 10.33 -1.66 -3.11
CA GLY A 32 9.36 -1.58 -4.20
C GLY A 32 7.89 -1.72 -3.78
N LYS A 33 7.57 -1.99 -2.51
CA LYS A 33 6.18 -2.16 -2.03
C LYS A 33 5.32 -0.92 -2.29
N SER A 34 5.74 0.24 -1.79
CA SER A 34 5.05 1.52 -2.02
C SER A 34 5.10 1.91 -3.49
N THR A 35 6.24 1.71 -4.17
CA THR A 35 6.39 1.97 -5.61
C THR A 35 5.39 1.16 -6.44
N ALA A 36 5.17 -0.11 -6.12
CA ALA A 36 4.17 -0.96 -6.79
C ALA A 36 2.75 -0.46 -6.53
N ALA A 37 2.42 -0.09 -5.29
CA ALA A 37 1.12 0.46 -4.92
C ALA A 37 0.84 1.81 -5.63
N PHE A 38 1.83 2.69 -5.67
CA PHE A 38 1.74 3.97 -6.37
C PHE A 38 1.66 3.79 -7.89
N GLY A 39 2.34 2.80 -8.44
CA GLY A 39 2.19 2.39 -9.85
C GLY A 39 0.76 1.95 -10.18
N LEU A 40 0.09 1.21 -9.27
CA LEU A 40 -1.33 0.86 -9.41
C LEU A 40 -2.22 2.11 -9.33
N ALA A 41 -1.94 3.03 -8.39
CA ALA A 41 -2.66 4.30 -8.25
C ALA A 41 -2.58 5.13 -9.53
N LEU A 42 -1.38 5.32 -10.09
CA LEU A 42 -1.18 6.02 -11.36
C LEU A 42 -1.88 5.33 -12.53
N ARG A 43 -1.83 4.00 -12.60
CA ARG A 43 -2.52 3.21 -13.63
C ARG A 43 -4.04 3.38 -13.55
N ALA A 44 -4.61 3.36 -12.35
CA ALA A 44 -6.04 3.58 -12.13
C ALA A 44 -6.44 5.01 -12.52
N HIS A 45 -5.67 6.01 -12.05
CA HIS A 45 -5.89 7.42 -12.39
C HIS A 45 -5.82 7.66 -13.90
N GLY A 46 -4.82 7.11 -14.60
CA GLY A 46 -4.69 7.19 -16.06
C GLY A 46 -5.85 6.53 -16.83
N ARG A 47 -6.70 5.76 -16.15
CA ARG A 47 -7.98 5.22 -16.65
C ARG A 47 -9.19 6.02 -16.18
N GLY A 48 -8.99 7.23 -15.67
CA GLY A 48 -10.06 8.10 -15.17
C GLY A 48 -10.73 7.58 -13.89
N LYS A 49 -10.02 6.74 -13.09
CA LYS A 49 -10.55 6.21 -11.84
C LYS A 49 -10.10 7.06 -10.65
N THR A 50 -10.99 7.21 -9.67
CA THR A 50 -10.70 7.94 -8.44
C THR A 50 -9.81 7.10 -7.50
N VAL A 51 -8.78 7.72 -6.94
CA VAL A 51 -7.83 7.08 -6.03
C VAL A 51 -7.64 7.95 -4.80
N LYS A 52 -7.52 7.33 -3.62
CA LYS A 52 -7.10 7.98 -2.37
C LYS A 52 -5.94 7.20 -1.77
N ILE A 53 -4.93 7.91 -1.23
CA ILE A 53 -3.74 7.30 -0.63
C ILE A 53 -3.62 7.78 0.82
N PHE A 54 -3.43 6.83 1.74
CA PHE A 54 -3.10 7.05 3.14
C PHE A 54 -1.73 6.46 3.45
N GLN A 55 -0.82 7.26 4.03
CA GLN A 55 0.54 6.83 4.41
C GLN A 55 0.72 6.87 5.93
N PHE A 56 0.71 5.70 6.56
CA PHE A 56 0.66 5.58 8.03
C PHE A 56 1.95 6.01 8.76
N MET A 57 3.09 6.01 8.07
CA MET A 57 4.38 6.33 8.69
C MET A 57 4.96 7.67 8.25
N LYS A 58 4.22 8.44 7.45
CA LYS A 58 4.68 9.74 6.94
C LYS A 58 3.95 10.88 7.63
N VAL A 59 4.68 11.95 7.92
CA VAL A 59 4.08 13.18 8.48
C VAL A 59 3.20 13.87 7.42
N PRO A 60 2.14 14.60 7.84
CA PRO A 60 1.27 15.33 6.91
C PRO A 60 2.02 16.35 6.03
N SER A 61 3.14 16.89 6.53
CA SER A 61 3.99 17.84 5.81
C SER A 61 5.02 17.21 4.88
N ALA A 62 5.03 15.88 4.73
CA ALA A 62 5.97 15.19 3.83
C ALA A 62 5.87 15.71 2.39
N ARG A 63 7.00 15.88 1.72
CA ARG A 63 7.09 16.41 0.34
C ARG A 63 8.12 15.61 -0.47
N PHE A 64 7.95 14.28 -0.45
CA PHE A 64 8.71 13.37 -1.32
C PHE A 64 8.34 13.56 -2.79
N GLY A 65 9.09 12.94 -3.70
CA GLY A 65 8.85 13.06 -5.13
C GLY A 65 7.43 12.66 -5.54
N GLU A 66 6.92 11.56 -5.00
CA GLU A 66 5.58 11.06 -5.27
C GLU A 66 4.47 12.02 -4.79
N HIS A 67 4.65 12.71 -3.64
CA HIS A 67 3.66 13.69 -3.14
C HIS A 67 3.46 14.82 -4.15
N ARG A 68 4.56 15.34 -4.71
CA ARG A 68 4.50 16.44 -5.69
C ARG A 68 3.78 16.02 -6.97
N VAL A 69 4.05 14.80 -7.44
CA VAL A 69 3.40 14.28 -8.65
C VAL A 69 1.91 14.00 -8.39
N PHE A 70 1.57 13.39 -7.26
CA PHE A 70 0.17 13.14 -6.92
C PHE A 70 -0.63 14.42 -6.71
N GLU A 71 -0.04 15.45 -6.13
CA GLU A 71 -0.65 16.78 -6.00
C GLU A 71 -0.93 17.38 -7.38
N GLN A 72 0.03 17.35 -8.32
CA GLN A 72 -0.15 17.83 -9.69
C GLN A 72 -1.25 17.07 -10.45
N LEU A 73 -1.39 15.77 -10.18
CA LEU A 73 -2.41 14.92 -10.78
C LEU A 73 -3.77 15.01 -10.10
N GLY A 74 -3.88 15.72 -8.97
CA GLY A 74 -5.12 15.78 -8.18
C GLY A 74 -5.45 14.46 -7.49
N ILE A 75 -4.45 13.58 -7.23
CA ILE A 75 -4.63 12.36 -6.45
C ILE A 75 -4.40 12.69 -4.98
N PRO A 76 -5.43 12.61 -4.13
CA PRO A 76 -5.28 12.92 -2.70
C PRO A 76 -4.36 11.90 -2.01
N ILE A 77 -3.26 12.39 -1.42
CA ILE A 77 -2.33 11.63 -0.59
C ILE A 77 -2.24 12.28 0.79
N GLU A 78 -2.33 11.48 1.84
CA GLU A 78 -2.41 11.96 3.22
C GLU A 78 -1.43 11.22 4.12
N GLY A 79 -0.49 11.94 4.74
CA GLY A 79 0.39 11.41 5.78
C GLY A 79 -0.37 11.33 7.11
N LEU A 80 -0.25 10.20 7.80
CA LEU A 80 -1.01 9.88 9.02
C LEU A 80 -0.10 9.62 10.23
N GLY A 81 1.21 9.80 10.10
CA GLY A 81 2.20 9.53 11.13
C GLY A 81 2.93 10.77 11.61
N ASP A 82 3.80 10.58 12.58
CA ASP A 82 4.75 11.56 13.11
C ASP A 82 6.18 11.39 12.55
N GLY A 83 6.33 10.55 11.52
CA GLY A 83 7.60 10.15 10.93
C GLY A 83 8.02 8.74 11.34
N PHE A 84 9.33 8.52 11.44
CA PHE A 84 9.85 7.19 11.76
C PHE A 84 9.67 6.86 13.24
N SER A 85 8.90 5.80 13.54
CA SER A 85 8.59 5.34 14.89
C SER A 85 9.83 5.10 15.77
N TRP A 86 10.98 4.70 15.19
CA TRP A 86 12.25 4.54 15.94
C TRP A 86 12.89 5.87 16.36
N LYS A 87 12.36 7.01 15.90
CA LYS A 87 12.76 8.36 16.35
C LYS A 87 11.69 9.01 17.20
N SER A 88 10.49 8.43 17.27
CA SER A 88 9.41 8.97 18.11
C SER A 88 9.79 8.82 19.57
N ARG A 89 9.64 9.93 20.31
CA ARG A 89 9.82 9.98 21.78
C ARG A 89 8.50 9.75 22.52
N ASP A 90 7.37 9.71 21.80
CA ASP A 90 6.02 9.54 22.34
C ASP A 90 5.25 8.52 21.51
N LEU A 91 5.36 7.25 21.91
CA LEU A 91 4.68 6.14 21.24
C LEU A 91 3.15 6.21 21.40
N ASP A 92 2.66 6.82 22.50
CA ASP A 92 1.21 7.00 22.72
C ASP A 92 0.65 8.03 21.74
N HIS A 93 1.42 9.06 21.43
CA HIS A 93 1.05 10.01 20.37
C HIS A 93 1.02 9.34 18.99
N SER A 94 2.05 8.57 18.65
CA SER A 94 2.10 7.82 17.37
C SER A 94 0.93 6.84 17.25
N ALA A 95 0.58 6.16 18.34
CA ALA A 95 -0.56 5.23 18.38
C ALA A 95 -1.89 5.95 18.13
N ARG A 96 -2.10 7.12 18.78
CA ARG A 96 -3.31 7.94 18.54
C ARG A 96 -3.42 8.39 17.09
N LEU A 97 -2.33 8.91 16.52
CA LEU A 97 -2.31 9.32 15.10
C LEU A 97 -2.63 8.15 14.16
N ALA A 98 -2.07 6.98 14.43
CA ALA A 98 -2.33 5.79 13.62
C ALA A 98 -3.80 5.36 13.71
N LEU A 99 -4.40 5.38 14.92
CA LEU A 99 -5.80 5.03 15.13
C LEU A 99 -6.75 6.04 14.48
N GLU A 100 -6.50 7.34 14.65
CA GLU A 100 -7.27 8.39 13.98
C GLU A 100 -7.13 8.31 12.45
N GLY A 101 -5.92 8.02 11.96
CA GLY A 101 -5.67 7.79 10.55
C GLY A 101 -6.42 6.57 10.00
N TRP A 102 -6.46 5.49 10.78
CA TRP A 102 -7.25 4.31 10.43
C TRP A 102 -8.75 4.65 10.34
N ALA A 103 -9.30 5.39 11.31
CA ALA A 103 -10.71 5.79 11.28
C ALA A 103 -11.06 6.57 9.99
N ARG A 104 -10.17 7.47 9.53
CA ARG A 104 -10.35 8.17 8.24
C ARG A 104 -10.28 7.24 7.04
N ALA A 105 -9.33 6.31 7.04
CA ALA A 105 -9.18 5.33 5.96
C ALA A 105 -10.38 4.38 5.91
N GLU A 106 -10.86 3.88 7.06
CA GLU A 106 -12.06 3.08 7.16
C GLU A 106 -13.29 3.81 6.61
N ALA A 107 -13.53 5.06 7.05
CA ALA A 107 -14.64 5.87 6.56
C ALA A 107 -14.57 6.05 5.03
N CYS A 108 -13.39 6.30 4.47
CA CYS A 108 -13.16 6.43 3.04
C CYS A 108 -13.47 5.12 2.28
N ILE A 109 -13.05 3.96 2.79
CA ILE A 109 -13.33 2.66 2.18
C ILE A 109 -14.83 2.36 2.21
N ARG A 110 -15.48 2.58 3.38
CA ARG A 110 -16.91 2.32 3.57
C ARG A 110 -17.79 3.23 2.71
N ALA A 111 -17.39 4.49 2.50
CA ALA A 111 -18.09 5.43 1.62
C ALA A 111 -18.15 4.95 0.16
N GLY A 112 -17.15 4.20 -0.29
CA GLY A 112 -17.15 3.64 -1.65
C GLY A 112 -16.98 4.65 -2.79
N GLU A 113 -16.62 5.89 -2.48
CA GLU A 113 -16.49 6.97 -3.49
C GLU A 113 -15.24 6.83 -4.36
N HIS A 114 -14.24 6.08 -3.87
CA HIS A 114 -12.99 5.84 -4.57
C HIS A 114 -12.96 4.44 -5.19
N PHE A 115 -12.53 4.38 -6.44
CA PHE A 115 -12.27 3.10 -7.10
C PHE A 115 -11.14 2.32 -6.40
N MET A 116 -10.13 3.05 -5.89
CA MET A 116 -8.98 2.46 -5.20
C MET A 116 -8.58 3.28 -3.97
N VAL A 117 -8.38 2.59 -2.85
CA VAL A 117 -7.78 3.14 -1.63
C VAL A 117 -6.45 2.45 -1.37
N VAL A 118 -5.38 3.22 -1.24
CA VAL A 118 -4.04 2.72 -0.89
C VAL A 118 -3.77 2.99 0.58
N LEU A 119 -3.38 1.95 1.32
CA LEU A 119 -3.00 1.97 2.73
C LEU A 119 -1.50 1.68 2.81
N ASP A 120 -0.69 2.71 2.60
CA ASP A 120 0.77 2.58 2.54
C ASP A 120 1.36 2.49 3.95
N GLU A 121 2.21 1.48 4.15
CA GLU A 121 2.86 1.16 5.43
C GLU A 121 1.91 0.83 6.61
N LEU A 122 0.67 0.37 6.34
CA LEU A 122 -0.30 -0.03 7.37
C LEU A 122 0.22 -1.19 8.26
N MET A 123 1.15 -2.02 7.75
CA MET A 123 1.68 -3.14 8.52
C MET A 123 2.42 -2.72 9.80
N TYR A 124 2.96 -1.49 9.88
CA TYR A 124 3.61 -1.00 11.09
C TYR A 124 2.62 -0.77 12.23
N PRO A 125 1.54 0.03 12.06
CA PRO A 125 0.48 0.16 13.07
C PRO A 125 -0.14 -1.16 13.49
N LEU A 126 -0.33 -2.10 12.57
CA LEU A 126 -0.82 -3.45 12.90
C LEU A 126 0.17 -4.21 13.79
N ARG A 127 1.45 -4.21 13.44
CA ARG A 127 2.50 -4.89 14.20
C ARG A 127 2.68 -4.33 15.61
N TYR A 128 2.52 -3.01 15.77
CA TYR A 128 2.61 -2.35 17.07
C TYR A 128 1.32 -2.44 17.90
N GLY A 129 0.26 -3.03 17.33
CA GLY A 129 -1.05 -3.10 18.00
C GLY A 129 -1.76 -1.75 18.13
N TRP A 130 -1.30 -0.72 17.40
CA TRP A 130 -1.94 0.60 17.40
C TRP A 130 -3.26 0.60 16.63
N VAL A 131 -3.36 -0.22 15.60
CA VAL A 131 -4.60 -0.49 14.87
C VAL A 131 -4.94 -1.97 15.04
N PRO A 132 -6.14 -2.31 15.54
CA PRO A 132 -6.55 -3.70 15.70
C PRO A 132 -6.68 -4.40 14.34
N LEU A 133 -6.03 -5.57 14.20
CA LEU A 133 -6.08 -6.35 12.97
C LEU A 133 -7.52 -6.73 12.59
N GLU A 134 -8.33 -7.17 13.56
CA GLU A 134 -9.72 -7.56 13.32
C GLU A 134 -10.59 -6.41 12.79
N ALA A 135 -10.33 -5.16 13.20
CA ALA A 135 -11.00 -4.00 12.65
C ALA A 135 -10.69 -3.84 11.15
N VAL A 136 -9.42 -4.01 10.78
CA VAL A 136 -9.00 -3.97 9.37
C VAL A 136 -9.65 -5.10 8.58
N LEU A 137 -9.61 -6.32 9.07
CA LEU A 137 -10.20 -7.49 8.41
C LEU A 137 -11.72 -7.34 8.23
N GLY A 138 -12.41 -6.79 9.23
CA GLY A 138 -13.85 -6.47 9.17
C GLY A 138 -14.15 -5.52 8.02
N VAL A 139 -13.43 -4.39 7.96
CA VAL A 139 -13.59 -3.40 6.88
C VAL A 139 -13.32 -4.00 5.49
N LEU A 140 -12.27 -4.82 5.36
CA LEU A 140 -11.94 -5.47 4.09
C LEU A 140 -13.02 -6.46 3.64
N ARG A 141 -13.67 -7.17 4.56
CA ARG A 141 -14.77 -8.11 4.24
C ARG A 141 -16.06 -7.38 3.86
N GLU A 142 -16.36 -6.27 4.52
CA GLU A 142 -17.61 -5.51 4.39
C GLU A 142 -17.56 -4.36 3.38
N ARG A 143 -16.38 -4.08 2.81
CA ARG A 143 -16.20 -2.97 1.86
C ARG A 143 -17.16 -3.08 0.66
N PRO A 144 -17.57 -1.97 0.06
CA PRO A 144 -18.32 -2.00 -1.20
C PRO A 144 -17.60 -2.83 -2.26
N SER A 145 -18.32 -3.70 -2.94
CA SER A 145 -17.76 -4.76 -3.80
C SER A 145 -16.92 -4.24 -4.98
N HIS A 146 -17.05 -2.96 -5.34
CA HIS A 146 -16.28 -2.33 -6.41
C HIS A 146 -14.97 -1.67 -5.95
N VAL A 147 -14.77 -1.49 -4.63
CA VAL A 147 -13.60 -0.80 -4.08
C VAL A 147 -12.38 -1.72 -4.03
N HIS A 148 -11.31 -1.30 -4.69
CA HIS A 148 -10.00 -1.92 -4.55
C HIS A 148 -9.27 -1.36 -3.34
N VAL A 149 -8.62 -2.22 -2.55
CA VAL A 149 -7.76 -1.81 -1.43
C VAL A 149 -6.37 -2.36 -1.65
N VAL A 150 -5.36 -1.49 -1.66
CA VAL A 150 -3.94 -1.87 -1.79
C VAL A 150 -3.24 -1.59 -0.47
N ILE A 151 -2.61 -2.60 0.11
CA ILE A 151 -1.98 -2.50 1.43
C ILE A 151 -0.49 -2.81 1.29
N THR A 152 0.36 -1.98 1.90
CA THR A 152 1.80 -2.21 1.87
C THR A 152 2.40 -2.28 3.27
N GLY A 153 3.54 -2.94 3.36
CA GLY A 153 4.37 -3.00 4.57
C GLY A 153 5.07 -4.34 4.74
N ARG A 154 5.99 -4.40 5.69
CA ARG A 154 6.72 -5.63 6.02
C ARG A 154 5.91 -6.52 6.94
N ASN A 155 6.13 -7.83 6.86
CA ASN A 155 5.55 -8.82 7.78
C ASN A 155 4.01 -8.78 7.82
N ALA A 156 3.37 -8.93 6.67
CA ALA A 156 1.92 -9.05 6.61
C ALA A 156 1.42 -10.21 7.48
N PRO A 157 0.43 -9.98 8.35
CA PRO A 157 -0.16 -11.04 9.15
C PRO A 157 -0.78 -12.13 8.27
N PRO A 158 -0.69 -13.43 8.66
CA PRO A 158 -1.30 -14.51 7.90
C PRO A 158 -2.80 -14.32 7.66
N GLU A 159 -3.52 -13.77 8.63
CA GLU A 159 -4.96 -13.49 8.54
C GLU A 159 -5.26 -12.46 7.45
N LEU A 160 -4.40 -11.45 7.29
CA LEU A 160 -4.53 -10.45 6.23
C LEU A 160 -4.23 -11.07 4.85
N THR A 161 -3.19 -11.91 4.77
CA THR A 161 -2.87 -12.61 3.51
C THR A 161 -3.95 -13.58 3.10
N ALA A 162 -4.66 -14.20 4.05
CA ALA A 162 -5.76 -15.13 3.80
C ALA A 162 -7.01 -14.45 3.19
N VAL A 163 -7.26 -13.18 3.53
CA VAL A 163 -8.39 -12.41 2.97
C VAL A 163 -8.04 -11.63 1.70
N ALA A 164 -6.77 -11.54 1.36
CA ALA A 164 -6.30 -10.85 0.18
C ALA A 164 -6.54 -11.66 -1.10
N ASP A 165 -6.88 -10.97 -2.19
CA ASP A 165 -7.05 -11.57 -3.52
C ASP A 165 -5.71 -11.74 -4.24
N THR A 166 -4.73 -10.89 -3.90
CA THR A 166 -3.37 -10.95 -4.46
C THR A 166 -2.37 -10.58 -3.38
N VAL A 167 -1.38 -11.42 -3.20
CA VAL A 167 -0.26 -11.16 -2.28
C VAL A 167 1.04 -11.27 -3.08
N THR A 168 1.87 -10.24 -2.97
CA THR A 168 3.22 -10.24 -3.55
C THR A 168 4.23 -10.00 -2.45
N GLU A 169 5.18 -10.91 -2.30
CA GLU A 169 6.31 -10.74 -1.39
C GLU A 169 7.55 -10.24 -2.14
N MET A 170 8.09 -9.12 -1.71
CA MET A 170 9.32 -8.55 -2.24
C MET A 170 10.50 -9.01 -1.41
N THR A 171 11.28 -9.91 -1.97
CA THR A 171 12.45 -10.49 -1.32
C THR A 171 13.65 -9.57 -1.44
N LEU A 172 14.37 -9.37 -0.32
CA LEU A 172 15.62 -8.62 -0.28
C LEU A 172 16.80 -9.52 -0.68
N LEU A 173 17.18 -9.51 -1.95
CA LEU A 173 18.36 -10.24 -2.43
C LEU A 173 19.65 -9.44 -2.19
N LYS A 174 19.62 -8.14 -2.43
CA LYS A 174 20.75 -7.22 -2.25
C LYS A 174 20.25 -5.81 -1.99
N HIS A 175 20.92 -5.06 -1.14
CA HIS A 175 20.60 -3.65 -0.87
C HIS A 175 21.88 -2.82 -0.89
N HIS A 176 21.87 -1.70 -1.60
CA HIS A 176 23.01 -0.79 -1.71
C HIS A 176 23.44 -0.23 -0.35
N PHE A 177 22.50 -0.01 0.57
CA PHE A 177 22.78 0.44 1.93
C PHE A 177 23.73 -0.50 2.68
N ASN A 178 23.58 -1.82 2.49
CA ASN A 178 24.48 -2.81 3.09
C ASN A 178 25.92 -2.74 2.51
N ALA A 179 26.08 -2.10 1.36
CA ALA A 179 27.38 -1.80 0.74
C ALA A 179 27.88 -0.38 1.07
N GLY A 180 27.24 0.31 2.04
CA GLY A 180 27.64 1.66 2.47
C GLY A 180 27.15 2.79 1.55
N VAL A 181 26.31 2.51 0.56
CA VAL A 181 25.74 3.55 -0.31
C VAL A 181 24.49 4.13 0.35
N PRO A 182 24.47 5.45 0.64
CA PRO A 182 23.33 6.09 1.28
C PRO A 182 22.10 6.18 0.35
N ALA A 183 20.95 6.57 0.93
CA ALA A 183 19.74 6.87 0.17
C ALA A 183 19.97 7.91 -0.92
N GLN A 184 19.33 7.72 -2.06
CA GLN A 184 19.49 8.56 -3.25
C GLN A 184 18.17 9.29 -3.54
N ARG A 185 18.25 10.60 -3.79
CA ARG A 185 17.09 11.39 -4.21
C ARG A 185 16.51 10.87 -5.53
N GLY A 186 15.18 10.77 -5.59
CA GLY A 186 14.48 10.24 -6.74
C GLY A 186 14.48 8.71 -6.84
N ILE A 187 15.17 8.02 -5.90
CA ILE A 187 15.15 6.55 -5.77
C ILE A 187 14.46 6.14 -4.47
N GLU A 188 14.73 6.86 -3.37
CA GLU A 188 14.20 6.53 -2.05
C GLU A 188 13.41 7.67 -1.39
N ASP A 189 13.51 8.88 -1.90
CA ASP A 189 12.83 10.09 -1.44
C ASP A 189 12.56 11.12 -2.56
#